data_ca511dd9ad47dd0930627af81362995a
#
_entry.id   ca511dd9ad47dd0930627af81362995a
#
_cell.length_a   1.000
_cell.length_b   1.000
_cell.length_c   1.000
_cell.angle_alpha   90.00
_cell.angle_beta   90.00
_cell.angle_gamma   90.00
#
_symmetry.space_group_name_H-M   'P 1'
#
loop_
_entity.id
_entity.type
_entity.pdbx_description
1 polymer ?
#
loop_
_entity_poly.entity_id
_entity_poly.type
_entity_poly.pdbx_seq_one_letter_code
_entity_poly.pdbx_strand_id
1 'polypeptide(L)'
;MLIPYKRLFILITLINGIVFFKGLTSWNWFNSESIAIYKISRVILFNFTLAILIRQQYVINLLFTIATSVPKHWPLFIRRICAKVYHFGGLHSSSATMGTLWYFVFVWGIYKSLSNNVYQINNPIVIITTLILALLVTIVIMALPKMRAKYHNQFEITHRIGGWSVLILFWVQMLLFVRLESPSIPLWNKLDFWILIVLTASVIIPWLRLKKVGINIDSPSNHVALTSFDYGVTPFAGSSTALSRNPLLEWHSFANVPAPDKTGFRLTISRAGDWTGKFISEKPNKIWVKGIPTAGVGIVDKVFKKVFWVATGCGNGPCLPHLLLNETPSILIWSTRSPEKTYGEALVNEIKNVQPNAIIWNTDEHGKPDLVKLAYKAYKDFNAEAVICISNQSLTQKVVHNMEYRGIPAYGAIWDS
;
A
#
# COMPACT_ATOMS: atom_id res chain seq x y z
N MET A 1 8.17 19.91 -7.66
CA MET A 1 6.85 19.81 -6.98
C MET A 1 6.88 18.65 -6.01
N LEU A 2 6.42 18.80 -4.74
CA LEU A 2 6.37 17.71 -3.78
C LEU A 2 5.35 16.67 -4.24
N ILE A 3 5.74 15.39 -4.30
CA ILE A 3 4.82 14.28 -4.60
C ILE A 3 3.74 14.16 -3.50
N PRO A 4 2.53 13.69 -3.81
CA PRO A 4 1.42 13.59 -2.85
C PRO A 4 1.76 12.87 -1.56
N TYR A 5 2.54 11.79 -1.63
CA TYR A 5 3.08 11.06 -0.47
C TYR A 5 3.79 12.00 0.52
N LYS A 6 4.72 12.84 0.03
CA LYS A 6 5.47 13.78 0.88
C LYS A 6 4.58 14.87 1.47
N ARG A 7 3.55 15.32 0.73
CA ARG A 7 2.57 16.30 1.24
C ARG A 7 1.78 15.74 2.41
N LEU A 8 1.32 14.49 2.30
CA LEU A 8 0.61 13.81 3.41
C LEU A 8 1.53 13.61 4.60
N PHE A 9 2.80 13.24 4.35
CA PHE A 9 3.79 13.12 5.42
C PHE A 9 3.97 14.44 6.17
N ILE A 10 4.18 15.54 5.45
CA ILE A 10 4.33 16.89 6.03
C ILE A 10 3.08 17.29 6.81
N LEU A 11 1.89 17.05 6.26
CA LEU A 11 0.62 17.38 6.91
C LEU A 11 0.49 16.73 8.29
N ILE A 12 0.72 15.42 8.37
CA ILE A 12 0.66 14.68 9.65
C ILE A 12 1.74 15.16 10.61
N THR A 13 2.95 15.44 10.12
CA THR A 13 4.05 15.99 10.94
C THR A 13 3.66 17.35 11.51
N LEU A 14 3.08 18.25 10.69
CA LEU A 14 2.63 19.57 11.16
C LEU A 14 1.53 19.47 12.21
N ILE A 15 0.53 18.59 12.00
CA ILE A 15 -0.55 18.36 12.98
C ILE A 15 0.05 17.93 14.33
N ASN A 16 0.95 16.93 14.32
CA ASN A 16 1.61 16.46 15.53
C ASN A 16 2.51 17.53 16.15
N GLY A 17 3.18 18.36 15.35
CA GLY A 17 3.97 19.51 15.81
C GLY A 17 3.11 20.57 16.52
N ILE A 18 1.91 20.86 15.99
CA ILE A 18 0.95 21.78 16.64
C ILE A 18 0.48 21.21 17.98
N VAL A 19 0.16 19.90 18.03
CA VAL A 19 -0.24 19.23 19.28
C VAL A 19 0.88 19.29 20.31
N PHE A 20 2.13 19.04 19.91
CA PHE A 20 3.30 19.12 20.77
C PHE A 20 3.50 20.55 21.32
N PHE A 21 3.46 21.55 20.44
CA PHE A 21 3.60 22.96 20.83
C PHE A 21 2.51 23.40 21.81
N LYS A 22 1.23 23.03 21.55
CA LYS A 22 0.14 23.31 22.50
C LYS A 22 0.31 22.56 23.83
N GLY A 23 0.82 21.33 23.78
CA GLY A 23 1.18 20.58 24.98
C GLY A 23 2.19 21.31 25.86
N LEU A 24 3.20 21.95 25.23
CA LEU A 24 4.21 22.74 25.91
C LEU A 24 3.68 24.07 26.47
N THR A 25 2.86 24.79 25.71
CA THR A 25 2.52 26.20 26.03
C THR A 25 1.17 26.36 26.71
N SER A 26 0.14 25.62 26.28
CA SER A 26 -1.24 25.89 26.67
C SER A 26 -1.89 24.79 27.48
N TRP A 27 -1.49 23.53 27.29
CA TRP A 27 -2.16 22.39 27.94
C TRP A 27 -1.43 21.87 29.17
N ASN A 28 -0.29 22.43 29.50
CA ASN A 28 0.50 22.09 30.66
C ASN A 28 0.86 20.60 30.78
N TRP A 29 1.17 19.96 29.63
CA TRP A 29 1.52 18.54 29.59
C TRP A 29 2.94 18.25 30.10
N PHE A 30 3.79 19.28 30.12
CA PHE A 30 5.21 19.20 30.47
C PHE A 30 5.51 20.18 31.62
N ASN A 31 5.42 19.70 32.83
CA ASN A 31 5.80 20.51 34.00
C ASN A 31 7.07 19.95 34.67
N SER A 32 7.59 20.66 35.66
CA SER A 32 8.86 20.30 36.33
C SER A 32 8.81 18.92 36.98
N GLU A 33 7.68 18.52 37.51
CA GLU A 33 7.53 17.30 38.31
C GLU A 33 7.04 16.09 37.49
N SER A 34 6.19 16.32 36.50
CA SER A 34 5.54 15.23 35.75
C SER A 34 5.30 15.58 34.30
N ILE A 35 5.04 14.54 33.52
CA ILE A 35 4.57 14.61 32.14
C ILE A 35 3.18 13.96 32.09
N ALA A 36 2.26 14.55 31.32
CA ALA A 36 0.88 14.05 31.20
C ALA A 36 0.81 12.75 30.37
N ILE A 37 1.36 11.65 30.91
CA ILE A 37 1.53 10.36 30.20
C ILE A 37 0.23 9.84 29.58
N TYR A 38 -0.92 10.00 30.24
CA TYR A 38 -2.22 9.59 29.71
C TYR A 38 -2.72 10.43 28.54
N LYS A 39 -2.34 11.71 28.47
CA LYS A 39 -2.65 12.55 27.30
C LYS A 39 -1.77 12.17 26.11
N ILE A 40 -0.49 11.92 26.39
CA ILE A 40 0.49 11.47 25.39
C ILE A 40 0.12 10.09 24.85
N SER A 41 -0.30 9.15 25.70
CA SER A 41 -0.72 7.82 25.26
C SER A 41 -1.89 7.87 24.24
N ARG A 42 -2.82 8.80 24.40
CA ARG A 42 -3.92 9.01 23.43
C ARG A 42 -3.41 9.52 22.08
N VAL A 43 -2.41 10.42 22.07
CA VAL A 43 -1.80 10.87 20.81
C VAL A 43 -1.06 9.73 20.09
N ILE A 44 -0.36 8.91 20.87
CA ILE A 44 0.29 7.69 20.36
C ILE A 44 -0.74 6.77 19.72
N LEU A 45 -1.79 6.46 20.47
CA LEU A 45 -2.85 5.55 20.05
C LEU A 45 -3.56 6.04 18.79
N PHE A 46 -3.86 7.36 18.69
CA PHE A 46 -4.42 7.98 17.50
C PHE A 46 -3.50 7.81 16.28
N ASN A 47 -2.20 8.08 16.43
CA ASN A 47 -1.23 7.93 15.35
C ASN A 47 -1.12 6.47 14.88
N PHE A 48 -1.02 5.49 15.78
CA PHE A 48 -0.96 4.08 15.39
C PHE A 48 -2.29 3.57 14.83
N THR A 49 -3.42 4.08 15.33
CA THR A 49 -4.73 3.76 14.74
C THR A 49 -4.79 4.20 13.29
N LEU A 50 -4.42 5.45 12.99
CA LEU A 50 -4.37 5.94 11.62
C LEU A 50 -3.39 5.12 10.76
N ALA A 51 -2.20 4.83 11.28
CA ALA A 51 -1.18 4.05 10.58
C ALA A 51 -1.67 2.65 10.20
N ILE A 52 -2.35 1.95 11.10
CA ILE A 52 -2.82 0.57 10.88
C ILE A 52 -4.07 0.56 10.01
N LEU A 53 -5.08 1.38 10.32
CA LEU A 53 -6.35 1.37 9.61
C LEU A 53 -6.20 1.75 8.14
N ILE A 54 -5.33 2.73 7.82
CA ILE A 54 -5.10 3.14 6.43
C ILE A 54 -4.48 2.04 5.56
N ARG A 55 -3.94 0.98 6.15
CA ARG A 55 -3.37 -0.19 5.47
C ARG A 55 -4.32 -1.39 5.44
N GLN A 56 -5.44 -1.30 6.14
CA GLN A 56 -6.44 -2.35 6.16
C GLN A 56 -7.18 -2.42 4.81
N GLN A 57 -7.26 -3.60 4.21
CA GLN A 57 -7.74 -3.80 2.84
C GLN A 57 -9.16 -3.29 2.59
N TYR A 58 -10.08 -3.47 3.54
CA TYR A 58 -11.44 -2.93 3.42
C TYR A 58 -11.47 -1.40 3.48
N VAL A 59 -10.60 -0.80 4.32
CA VAL A 59 -10.47 0.67 4.38
C VAL A 59 -9.90 1.20 3.07
N ILE A 60 -8.87 0.55 2.53
CA ILE A 60 -8.32 0.90 1.21
C ILE A 60 -9.42 0.84 0.14
N ASN A 61 -10.14 -0.28 0.06
CA ASN A 61 -11.19 -0.46 -0.93
C ASN A 61 -12.30 0.58 -0.78
N LEU A 62 -12.71 0.91 0.46
CA LEU A 62 -13.70 1.95 0.75
C LEU A 62 -13.21 3.33 0.27
N LEU A 63 -11.96 3.70 0.56
CA LEU A 63 -11.37 4.97 0.13
C LEU A 63 -11.32 5.08 -1.39
N PHE A 64 -10.94 4.01 -2.08
CA PHE A 64 -10.98 3.97 -3.55
C PHE A 64 -12.41 4.09 -4.07
N THR A 65 -13.37 3.36 -3.50
CA THR A 65 -14.78 3.43 -3.89
C THR A 65 -15.31 4.86 -3.78
N ILE A 66 -15.08 5.52 -2.64
CA ILE A 66 -15.49 6.93 -2.43
C ILE A 66 -14.80 7.85 -3.43
N ALA A 67 -13.48 7.73 -3.60
CA ALA A 67 -12.72 8.61 -4.46
C ALA A 67 -13.05 8.42 -5.96
N THR A 68 -13.40 7.20 -6.37
CA THR A 68 -13.71 6.90 -7.79
C THR A 68 -15.20 6.97 -8.13
N SER A 69 -16.08 7.22 -7.14
CA SER A 69 -17.50 7.48 -7.38
C SER A 69 -17.80 8.91 -7.88
N VAL A 70 -16.76 9.74 -8.00
CA VAL A 70 -16.87 11.13 -8.49
C VAL A 70 -17.39 11.14 -9.92
N PRO A 71 -18.48 11.89 -10.22
CA PRO A 71 -19.06 11.90 -11.55
C PRO A 71 -18.13 12.49 -12.61
N LYS A 72 -18.08 11.85 -13.81
CA LYS A 72 -17.23 12.29 -14.93
C LYS A 72 -17.52 13.70 -15.45
N HIS A 73 -18.70 14.28 -15.12
CA HIS A 73 -19.04 15.66 -15.48
C HIS A 73 -18.49 16.73 -14.51
N TRP A 74 -18.00 16.34 -13.35
CA TRP A 74 -17.38 17.27 -12.41
C TRP A 74 -16.09 17.89 -13.00
N PRO A 75 -15.70 19.08 -12.52
CA PRO A 75 -14.47 19.75 -12.98
C PRO A 75 -13.24 18.83 -12.87
N LEU A 76 -12.40 18.86 -13.89
CA LEU A 76 -11.23 17.96 -13.98
C LEU A 76 -10.30 18.08 -12.77
N PHE A 77 -10.15 19.30 -12.19
CA PHE A 77 -9.28 19.49 -11.03
C PHE A 77 -9.73 18.69 -9.80
N ILE A 78 -11.06 18.55 -9.57
CA ILE A 78 -11.61 17.73 -8.47
C ILE A 78 -11.33 16.26 -8.74
N ARG A 79 -11.65 15.77 -9.95
CA ARG A 79 -11.42 14.38 -10.36
C ARG A 79 -9.92 14.02 -10.28
N ARG A 80 -9.05 14.96 -10.64
CA ARG A 80 -7.59 14.83 -10.50
C ARG A 80 -7.14 14.66 -9.05
N ILE A 81 -7.75 15.37 -8.09
CA ILE A 81 -7.46 15.22 -6.65
C ILE A 81 -7.94 13.86 -6.16
N CYS A 82 -9.17 13.48 -6.47
CA CYS A 82 -9.76 12.20 -6.09
C CYS A 82 -8.95 11.01 -6.62
N ALA A 83 -8.48 11.08 -7.87
CA ALA A 83 -7.63 10.05 -8.48
C ALA A 83 -6.26 9.85 -7.78
N LYS A 84 -5.85 10.75 -6.87
CA LYS A 84 -4.61 10.61 -6.07
C LYS A 84 -4.81 9.81 -4.77
N VAL A 85 -5.97 9.19 -4.57
CA VAL A 85 -6.30 8.38 -3.39
C VAL A 85 -5.27 7.31 -3.07
N TYR A 86 -4.60 6.73 -4.05
CA TYR A 86 -3.62 5.64 -3.87
C TYR A 86 -2.31 6.05 -3.15
N HIS A 87 -2.11 7.34 -2.85
CA HIS A 87 -0.93 7.81 -2.10
C HIS A 87 -1.06 7.71 -0.57
N PHE A 88 -2.05 6.98 -0.07
CA PHE A 88 -2.30 6.80 1.38
C PHE A 88 -1.11 6.19 2.17
N GLY A 89 -0.13 5.60 1.50
CA GLY A 89 1.13 5.17 2.14
C GLY A 89 1.85 6.28 2.90
N GLY A 90 1.68 7.54 2.47
CA GLY A 90 2.19 8.71 3.20
C GLY A 90 1.58 8.89 4.58
N LEU A 91 0.27 8.59 4.74
CA LEU A 91 -0.41 8.61 6.04
C LEU A 91 0.11 7.51 6.97
N HIS A 92 0.30 6.30 6.44
CA HIS A 92 0.87 5.19 7.22
C HIS A 92 2.26 5.56 7.78
N SER A 93 3.18 5.93 6.89
CA SER A 93 4.57 6.16 7.28
C SER A 93 4.72 7.36 8.23
N SER A 94 3.99 8.46 7.97
CA SER A 94 4.05 9.63 8.84
C SER A 94 3.45 9.36 10.21
N SER A 95 2.27 8.74 10.26
CA SER A 95 1.62 8.45 11.55
C SER A 95 2.41 7.43 12.37
N ALA A 96 2.96 6.38 11.74
CA ALA A 96 3.83 5.43 12.45
C ALA A 96 5.09 6.12 13.01
N THR A 97 5.72 7.01 12.22
CA THR A 97 6.89 7.79 12.67
C THR A 97 6.51 8.74 13.81
N MET A 98 5.42 9.50 13.66
CA MET A 98 4.98 10.42 14.72
C MET A 98 4.55 9.67 15.99
N GLY A 99 3.84 8.54 15.86
CA GLY A 99 3.51 7.66 16.99
C GLY A 99 4.75 7.19 17.73
N THR A 100 5.81 6.80 17.01
CA THR A 100 7.10 6.41 17.60
C THR A 100 7.79 7.59 18.31
N LEU A 101 7.79 8.78 17.72
CA LEU A 101 8.35 9.98 18.36
C LEU A 101 7.59 10.35 19.64
N TRP A 102 6.25 10.31 19.62
CA TRP A 102 5.46 10.48 20.83
C TRP A 102 5.70 9.37 21.86
N TYR A 103 6.03 8.18 21.42
CA TYR A 103 6.37 7.09 22.32
C TYR A 103 7.72 7.34 23.03
N PHE A 104 8.70 8.01 22.42
CA PHE A 104 9.89 8.51 23.11
C PHE A 104 9.52 9.47 24.24
N VAL A 105 8.62 10.42 23.97
CA VAL A 105 8.15 11.36 24.99
C VAL A 105 7.42 10.62 26.13
N PHE A 106 6.63 9.60 25.78
CA PHE A 106 5.95 8.76 26.76
C PHE A 106 6.94 8.01 27.66
N VAL A 107 7.96 7.37 27.07
CA VAL A 107 9.02 6.66 27.81
C VAL A 107 9.74 7.65 28.76
N TRP A 108 10.10 8.83 28.27
CA TRP A 108 10.68 9.88 29.12
C TRP A 108 9.74 10.23 30.28
N GLY A 109 8.43 10.36 30.04
CA GLY A 109 7.43 10.59 31.08
C GLY A 109 7.38 9.47 32.12
N ILE A 110 7.50 8.21 31.70
CA ILE A 110 7.54 7.05 32.60
C ILE A 110 8.78 7.10 33.51
N TYR A 111 9.98 7.32 32.95
CA TYR A 111 11.22 7.42 33.74
C TYR A 111 11.20 8.61 34.68
N LYS A 112 10.68 9.76 34.27
CA LYS A 112 10.50 10.93 35.11
C LYS A 112 9.52 10.67 36.26
N SER A 113 8.42 10.01 35.98
CA SER A 113 7.41 9.63 36.98
C SER A 113 7.97 8.63 38.00
N LEU A 114 8.81 7.70 37.55
CA LEU A 114 9.51 6.77 38.43
C LEU A 114 10.46 7.49 39.36
N SER A 115 11.27 8.43 38.83
CA SER A 115 12.23 9.24 39.61
C SER A 115 11.55 10.13 40.67
N ASN A 116 10.38 10.69 40.36
CA ASN A 116 9.67 11.61 41.20
C ASN A 116 8.53 10.97 42.02
N ASN A 117 8.33 9.65 41.94
CA ASN A 117 7.26 8.89 42.60
C ASN A 117 5.82 9.39 42.30
N VAL A 118 5.58 9.96 41.11
CA VAL A 118 4.32 10.65 40.82
C VAL A 118 3.19 9.66 40.51
N TYR A 119 3.42 8.52 39.78
CA TYR A 119 2.39 7.60 39.31
C TYR A 119 2.55 6.15 39.84
N GLN A 120 3.28 5.91 40.91
CA GLN A 120 3.58 4.56 41.44
C GLN A 120 4.02 3.54 40.36
N ILE A 121 4.80 4.03 39.38
CA ILE A 121 5.33 3.22 38.28
C ILE A 121 6.17 2.08 38.83
N ASN A 122 5.89 0.86 38.38
CA ASN A 122 6.63 -0.34 38.76
C ASN A 122 7.57 -0.85 37.65
N ASN A 123 8.52 -1.70 38.02
CA ASN A 123 9.50 -2.24 37.08
C ASN A 123 8.90 -2.94 35.85
N PRO A 124 7.84 -3.76 35.92
CA PRO A 124 7.21 -4.34 34.76
C PRO A 124 6.75 -3.31 33.71
N ILE A 125 6.18 -2.18 34.14
CA ILE A 125 5.75 -1.09 33.24
C ILE A 125 6.98 -0.50 32.54
N VAL A 126 8.06 -0.21 33.27
CA VAL A 126 9.30 0.32 32.70
C VAL A 126 9.90 -0.62 31.66
N ILE A 127 10.00 -1.91 31.98
CA ILE A 127 10.57 -2.92 31.08
C ILE A 127 9.75 -3.02 29.78
N ILE A 128 8.43 -3.18 29.89
CA ILE A 128 7.56 -3.32 28.72
C ILE A 128 7.58 -2.05 27.87
N THR A 129 7.51 -0.88 28.47
CA THR A 129 7.56 0.40 27.79
C THR A 129 8.89 0.57 27.02
N THR A 130 10.01 0.23 27.64
CA THR A 130 11.34 0.30 26.99
C THR A 130 11.45 -0.71 25.85
N LEU A 131 10.93 -1.93 26.03
CA LEU A 131 10.92 -2.97 24.99
C LEU A 131 10.08 -2.56 23.76
N ILE A 132 8.88 -2.00 23.98
CA ILE A 132 8.06 -1.47 22.90
C ILE A 132 8.82 -0.39 22.14
N LEU A 133 9.48 0.56 22.83
CA LEU A 133 10.26 1.60 22.17
C LEU A 133 11.36 1.01 21.29
N ALA A 134 12.12 0.05 21.80
CA ALA A 134 13.18 -0.61 21.05
C ALA A 134 12.66 -1.28 19.78
N LEU A 135 11.52 -1.98 19.85
CA LEU A 135 10.88 -2.60 18.70
C LEU A 135 10.38 -1.56 17.68
N LEU A 136 9.71 -0.49 18.13
CA LEU A 136 9.22 0.58 17.27
C LEU A 136 10.36 1.27 16.52
N VAL A 137 11.44 1.59 17.22
CA VAL A 137 12.66 2.20 16.61
C VAL A 137 13.24 1.26 15.55
N THR A 138 13.35 -0.03 15.86
CA THR A 138 13.87 -1.03 14.92
C THR A 138 12.99 -1.10 13.66
N ILE A 139 11.67 -1.13 13.82
CA ILE A 139 10.71 -1.13 12.70
C ILE A 139 10.88 0.12 11.84
N VAL A 140 10.97 1.30 12.45
CA VAL A 140 11.12 2.58 11.73
C VAL A 140 12.45 2.64 10.99
N ILE A 141 13.57 2.22 11.62
CA ILE A 141 14.89 2.20 10.99
C ILE A 141 14.89 1.26 9.77
N MET A 142 14.33 0.05 9.91
CA MET A 142 14.23 -0.90 8.80
C MET A 142 13.32 -0.41 7.67
N ALA A 143 12.33 0.43 7.99
CA ALA A 143 11.42 1.04 7.01
C ALA A 143 12.05 2.22 6.25
N LEU A 144 13.19 2.76 6.65
CA LEU A 144 13.87 3.84 5.93
C LEU A 144 14.17 3.41 4.47
N PRO A 145 13.99 4.28 3.47
CA PRO A 145 14.08 3.89 2.05
C PRO A 145 15.37 3.17 1.68
N LYS A 146 16.51 3.60 2.20
CA LYS A 146 17.81 2.97 1.94
C LYS A 146 17.92 1.58 2.58
N MET A 147 17.45 1.43 3.82
CA MET A 147 17.45 0.16 4.55
C MET A 147 16.50 -0.85 3.89
N ARG A 148 15.28 -0.41 3.61
CA ARG A 148 14.26 -1.22 2.93
C ARG A 148 14.72 -1.69 1.55
N ALA A 149 15.37 -0.83 0.76
CA ALA A 149 15.89 -1.21 -0.55
C ALA A 149 17.04 -2.23 -0.46
N LYS A 150 17.92 -2.10 0.53
CA LYS A 150 19.08 -2.99 0.71
C LYS A 150 18.71 -4.33 1.39
N TYR A 151 17.78 -4.30 2.35
CA TYR A 151 17.42 -5.42 3.23
C TYR A 151 15.92 -5.74 3.13
N HIS A 152 15.39 -5.86 1.92
CA HIS A 152 13.95 -5.97 1.68
C HIS A 152 13.27 -7.12 2.47
N ASN A 153 13.82 -8.32 2.39
CA ASN A 153 13.25 -9.50 3.07
C ASN A 153 13.30 -9.35 4.60
N GLN A 154 14.41 -8.84 5.15
CA GLN A 154 14.54 -8.59 6.58
C GLN A 154 13.56 -7.48 7.04
N PHE A 155 13.39 -6.43 6.22
CA PHE A 155 12.39 -5.41 6.48
C PHE A 155 10.98 -6.00 6.60
N GLU A 156 10.56 -6.85 5.65
CA GLU A 156 9.23 -7.46 5.70
C GLU A 156 9.00 -8.30 6.95
N ILE A 157 9.97 -9.13 7.32
CA ILE A 157 9.90 -9.99 8.51
C ILE A 157 9.89 -9.13 9.78
N THR A 158 10.82 -8.18 9.91
CA THR A 158 10.93 -7.29 11.08
C THR A 158 9.67 -6.46 11.25
N HIS A 159 9.13 -5.92 10.16
CA HIS A 159 7.92 -5.11 10.19
C HIS A 159 6.70 -5.94 10.61
N ARG A 160 6.56 -7.15 10.11
CA ARG A 160 5.44 -8.04 10.41
C ARG A 160 5.50 -8.59 11.82
N ILE A 161 6.60 -9.27 12.17
CA ILE A 161 6.75 -9.91 13.49
C ILE A 161 6.89 -8.85 14.58
N GLY A 162 7.71 -7.82 14.34
CA GLY A 162 7.84 -6.71 15.26
C GLY A 162 6.52 -5.97 15.49
N GLY A 163 5.73 -5.74 14.44
CA GLY A 163 4.41 -5.13 14.54
C GLY A 163 3.42 -5.95 15.38
N TRP A 164 3.40 -7.28 15.21
CA TRP A 164 2.57 -8.16 16.05
C TRP A 164 3.05 -8.17 17.50
N SER A 165 4.36 -8.23 17.72
CA SER A 165 4.95 -8.18 19.07
C SER A 165 4.60 -6.86 19.78
N VAL A 166 4.72 -5.73 19.10
CA VAL A 166 4.33 -4.41 19.63
C VAL A 166 2.83 -4.39 20.00
N LEU A 167 1.96 -4.94 19.14
CA LEU A 167 0.51 -4.99 19.42
C LEU A 167 0.21 -5.83 20.68
N ILE A 168 0.84 -6.99 20.83
CA ILE A 168 0.71 -7.82 22.04
C ILE A 168 1.22 -7.06 23.27
N LEU A 169 2.36 -6.40 23.17
CA LEU A 169 2.94 -5.64 24.27
C LEU A 169 2.08 -4.41 24.63
N PHE A 170 1.39 -3.77 23.67
CA PHE A 170 0.41 -2.73 23.96
C PHE A 170 -0.77 -3.27 24.79
N TRP A 171 -1.25 -4.48 24.51
CA TRP A 171 -2.25 -5.13 25.35
C TRP A 171 -1.75 -5.34 26.79
N VAL A 172 -0.53 -5.87 26.93
CA VAL A 172 0.05 -6.08 28.27
C VAL A 172 0.26 -4.74 28.99
N GLN A 173 0.79 -3.73 28.28
CA GLN A 173 0.97 -2.39 28.83
C GLN A 173 -0.34 -1.77 29.31
N MET A 174 -1.39 -1.85 28.50
CA MET A 174 -2.72 -1.33 28.85
C MET A 174 -3.26 -2.04 30.12
N LEU A 175 -3.15 -3.37 30.20
CA LEU A 175 -3.61 -4.13 31.38
C LEU A 175 -2.84 -3.73 32.66
N LEU A 176 -1.53 -3.50 32.56
CA LEU A 176 -0.72 -3.04 33.69
C LEU A 176 -1.14 -1.64 34.15
N PHE A 177 -1.36 -0.70 33.21
CA PHE A 177 -1.84 0.64 33.55
C PHE A 177 -3.23 0.66 34.18
N VAL A 178 -4.15 -0.17 33.67
CA VAL A 178 -5.50 -0.27 34.27
C VAL A 178 -5.46 -0.81 35.68
N ARG A 179 -4.61 -1.81 35.94
CA ARG A 179 -4.41 -2.33 37.31
C ARG A 179 -3.84 -1.31 38.27
N LEU A 180 -2.98 -0.43 37.76
CA LEU A 180 -2.34 0.61 38.56
C LEU A 180 -3.30 1.78 38.88
N GLU A 181 -4.06 2.24 37.85
CA GLU A 181 -4.85 3.47 37.93
C GLU A 181 -6.25 3.24 38.51
N SER A 182 -6.90 2.16 38.10
CA SER A 182 -8.34 1.99 38.36
C SER A 182 -8.74 0.51 38.34
N PRO A 183 -8.29 -0.29 39.33
CA PRO A 183 -8.55 -1.75 39.31
C PRO A 183 -10.02 -2.12 39.36
N SER A 184 -10.89 -1.23 39.85
CA SER A 184 -12.33 -1.43 39.96
C SER A 184 -13.12 -1.05 38.69
N ILE A 185 -12.50 -0.35 37.74
CA ILE A 185 -13.20 0.05 36.52
C ILE A 185 -13.08 -1.07 35.47
N PRO A 186 -14.22 -1.60 34.95
CA PRO A 186 -14.19 -2.60 33.90
C PRO A 186 -13.44 -2.14 32.64
N LEU A 187 -12.70 -3.06 32.00
CA LEU A 187 -11.88 -2.76 30.81
C LEU A 187 -12.68 -2.13 29.66
N TRP A 188 -13.91 -2.62 29.45
CA TRP A 188 -14.80 -2.13 28.38
C TRP A 188 -15.26 -0.68 28.55
N ASN A 189 -15.06 -0.07 29.72
CA ASN A 189 -15.31 1.36 29.93
C ASN A 189 -14.11 2.23 29.50
N LYS A 190 -12.97 1.63 29.12
CA LYS A 190 -11.80 2.35 28.64
C LYS A 190 -11.80 2.41 27.10
N LEU A 191 -11.65 3.61 26.55
CA LEU A 191 -11.56 3.82 25.09
C LEU A 191 -10.39 3.04 24.48
N ASP A 192 -9.25 3.01 25.16
CA ASP A 192 -8.02 2.35 24.72
C ASP A 192 -8.23 0.84 24.48
N PHE A 193 -9.10 0.19 25.29
CA PHE A 193 -9.49 -1.20 25.10
C PHE A 193 -10.16 -1.42 23.74
N TRP A 194 -11.15 -0.60 23.37
CA TRP A 194 -11.86 -0.73 22.11
C TRP A 194 -10.98 -0.41 20.91
N ILE A 195 -10.09 0.57 21.04
CA ILE A 195 -9.14 0.87 19.97
C ILE A 195 -8.21 -0.32 19.76
N LEU A 196 -7.66 -0.93 20.81
CA LEU A 196 -6.82 -2.13 20.68
C LEU A 196 -7.58 -3.31 20.08
N ILE A 197 -8.87 -3.49 20.40
CA ILE A 197 -9.75 -4.49 19.75
C ILE A 197 -9.81 -4.23 18.24
N VAL A 198 -10.09 -2.98 17.83
CA VAL A 198 -10.18 -2.60 16.40
C VAL A 198 -8.84 -2.82 15.67
N LEU A 199 -7.73 -2.44 16.30
CA LEU A 199 -6.39 -2.65 15.73
C LEU A 199 -6.06 -4.14 15.58
N THR A 200 -6.36 -4.93 16.62
CA THR A 200 -6.17 -6.38 16.61
C THR A 200 -7.01 -7.04 15.52
N ALA A 201 -8.29 -6.68 15.43
CA ALA A 201 -9.19 -7.17 14.40
C ALA A 201 -8.67 -6.79 12.99
N SER A 202 -8.20 -5.55 12.81
CA SER A 202 -7.65 -5.07 11.52
C SER A 202 -6.43 -5.87 11.07
N VAL A 203 -5.60 -6.31 12.00
CA VAL A 203 -4.42 -7.15 11.73
C VAL A 203 -4.82 -8.61 11.46
N ILE A 204 -5.79 -9.15 12.19
CA ILE A 204 -6.20 -10.56 12.13
C ILE A 204 -7.09 -10.87 10.91
N ILE A 205 -8.02 -9.98 10.54
CA ILE A 205 -9.00 -10.22 9.47
C ILE A 205 -8.37 -10.74 8.16
N PRO A 206 -7.27 -10.17 7.63
CA PRO A 206 -6.64 -10.70 6.42
C PRO A 206 -6.15 -12.15 6.57
N TRP A 207 -5.77 -12.57 7.78
CA TRP A 207 -5.32 -13.93 8.08
C TRP A 207 -6.45 -14.95 8.14
N LEU A 208 -7.63 -14.54 8.60
CA LEU A 208 -8.83 -15.38 8.60
C LEU A 208 -9.34 -15.67 7.18
N ARG A 209 -8.91 -14.87 6.19
CA ARG A 209 -9.27 -15.00 4.78
C ARG A 209 -8.23 -15.73 3.95
N LEU A 210 -7.18 -16.28 4.57
CA LEU A 210 -6.17 -17.06 3.87
C LEU A 210 -6.76 -18.34 3.30
N LYS A 211 -6.44 -18.62 2.04
CA LYS A 211 -6.79 -19.87 1.37
C LYS A 211 -5.57 -20.42 0.63
N LYS A 212 -5.38 -21.73 0.66
CA LYS A 212 -4.43 -22.43 -0.21
C LYS A 212 -5.21 -23.00 -1.37
N VAL A 213 -5.01 -22.45 -2.56
CA VAL A 213 -5.80 -22.73 -3.75
C VAL A 213 -4.98 -23.40 -4.85
N GLY A 214 -5.64 -24.16 -5.70
CA GLY A 214 -5.04 -24.68 -6.94
C GLY A 214 -4.73 -23.53 -7.90
N ILE A 215 -3.69 -23.70 -8.70
CA ILE A 215 -3.24 -22.73 -9.69
C ILE A 215 -2.78 -23.45 -10.95
N ASN A 216 -3.20 -22.93 -12.11
CA ASN A 216 -2.67 -23.33 -13.40
C ASN A 216 -1.66 -22.31 -13.87
N ILE A 217 -0.48 -22.77 -14.30
CA ILE A 217 0.63 -21.90 -14.72
C ILE A 217 1.04 -22.30 -16.14
N ASP A 218 0.83 -21.37 -17.06
CA ASP A 218 1.44 -21.40 -18.38
C ASP A 218 2.63 -20.44 -18.42
N SER A 219 3.74 -20.89 -18.98
CA SER A 219 4.94 -20.05 -19.11
C SER A 219 5.38 -20.06 -20.56
N PRO A 220 4.92 -19.09 -21.36
CA PRO A 220 5.31 -18.97 -22.76
C PRO A 220 6.80 -18.70 -22.93
N SER A 221 7.46 -18.21 -21.89
CA SER A 221 8.92 -18.01 -21.83
C SER A 221 9.47 -18.28 -20.42
N ASN A 222 10.78 -18.32 -20.27
CA ASN A 222 11.45 -18.38 -18.96
C ASN A 222 11.36 -17.07 -18.16
N HIS A 223 10.77 -16.04 -18.74
CA HIS A 223 10.63 -14.71 -18.13
C HIS A 223 9.22 -14.43 -17.59
N VAL A 224 8.18 -15.11 -18.09
CA VAL A 224 6.79 -14.82 -17.77
C VAL A 224 6.04 -16.10 -17.39
N ALA A 225 5.20 -15.99 -16.37
CA ALA A 225 4.15 -16.95 -16.06
C ALA A 225 2.78 -16.27 -16.21
N LEU A 226 1.92 -16.86 -16.99
CA LEU A 226 0.49 -16.57 -17.09
C LEU A 226 -0.21 -17.55 -16.15
N THR A 227 -0.81 -17.04 -15.09
CA THR A 227 -1.41 -17.90 -14.07
C THR A 227 -2.91 -17.74 -14.07
N SER A 228 -3.64 -18.82 -13.87
CA SER A 228 -5.10 -18.77 -13.76
C SER A 228 -5.59 -19.45 -12.49
N PHE A 229 -6.64 -18.87 -11.93
CA PHE A 229 -7.28 -19.27 -10.70
C PHE A 229 -8.77 -19.44 -10.92
N ASP A 230 -9.31 -20.54 -10.40
CA ASP A 230 -10.76 -20.77 -10.30
C ASP A 230 -11.07 -21.43 -8.96
N TYR A 231 -11.40 -20.62 -7.97
CA TYR A 231 -11.80 -21.09 -6.64
C TYR A 231 -13.07 -20.37 -6.14
N GLY A 232 -13.93 -19.98 -7.09
CA GLY A 232 -15.20 -19.30 -6.79
C GLY A 232 -15.08 -17.82 -6.44
N VAL A 233 -13.96 -17.17 -6.79
CA VAL A 233 -13.73 -15.74 -6.59
C VAL A 233 -13.44 -15.07 -7.93
N THR A 234 -14.18 -14.01 -8.24
CA THR A 234 -13.93 -13.13 -9.39
C THR A 234 -13.63 -11.73 -8.85
N PRO A 235 -12.36 -11.32 -8.79
CA PRO A 235 -11.99 -10.01 -8.29
C PRO A 235 -12.38 -8.91 -9.29
N PHE A 236 -12.60 -7.69 -8.81
CA PHE A 236 -12.93 -6.56 -9.67
C PHE A 236 -11.69 -6.04 -10.43
N ALA A 237 -11.91 -5.43 -11.59
CA ALA A 237 -10.85 -4.79 -12.38
C ALA A 237 -10.16 -3.67 -11.60
N GLY A 238 -8.84 -3.57 -11.75
CA GLY A 238 -8.02 -2.64 -10.99
C GLY A 238 -7.70 -3.10 -9.57
N SER A 239 -8.10 -4.32 -9.17
CA SER A 239 -7.67 -4.93 -7.92
C SER A 239 -6.41 -5.76 -8.09
N SER A 240 -5.80 -6.11 -6.95
CA SER A 240 -4.67 -7.03 -6.86
C SER A 240 -4.94 -8.15 -5.87
N THR A 241 -4.32 -9.31 -6.10
CA THR A 241 -4.32 -10.45 -5.17
C THR A 241 -2.89 -10.70 -4.70
N ALA A 242 -2.72 -10.84 -3.39
CA ALA A 242 -1.44 -11.17 -2.81
C ALA A 242 -1.26 -12.69 -2.74
N LEU A 243 -0.14 -13.17 -3.26
CA LEU A 243 0.28 -14.57 -3.28
C LEU A 243 1.44 -14.81 -2.31
N SER A 244 1.51 -16.02 -1.75
CA SER A 244 2.62 -16.45 -0.91
C SER A 244 2.85 -17.95 -1.01
N ARG A 245 4.11 -18.37 -0.95
CA ARG A 245 4.51 -19.76 -0.73
C ARG A 245 4.59 -20.08 0.77
N ASN A 246 4.98 -19.08 1.57
CA ASN A 246 5.00 -19.14 3.03
C ASN A 246 4.38 -17.87 3.64
N PRO A 247 3.11 -17.91 4.07
CA PRO A 247 2.38 -16.75 4.57
C PRO A 247 3.05 -15.98 5.70
N LEU A 248 3.84 -16.66 6.53
CA LEU A 248 4.54 -16.01 7.65
C LEU A 248 5.76 -15.19 7.21
N LEU A 249 6.34 -15.50 6.05
CA LEU A 249 7.60 -14.89 5.62
C LEU A 249 7.43 -13.83 4.53
N GLU A 250 6.49 -14.04 3.57
CA GLU A 250 6.47 -13.24 2.34
C GLU A 250 5.05 -13.06 1.77
N TRP A 251 4.85 -11.96 1.06
CA TRP A 251 3.63 -11.70 0.27
C TRP A 251 3.96 -10.85 -0.95
N HIS A 252 3.46 -11.28 -2.12
CA HIS A 252 3.68 -10.62 -3.40
C HIS A 252 2.33 -10.33 -4.07
N SER A 253 2.04 -9.05 -4.32
CA SER A 253 0.77 -8.62 -4.91
C SER A 253 0.88 -8.48 -6.42
N PHE A 254 -0.09 -9.03 -7.14
CA PHE A 254 -0.20 -8.98 -8.59
C PHE A 254 -1.59 -8.48 -8.99
N ALA A 255 -1.65 -7.73 -10.10
CA ALA A 255 -2.91 -7.22 -10.60
C ALA A 255 -3.78 -8.35 -11.14
N ASN A 256 -5.05 -8.32 -10.79
CA ASN A 256 -6.04 -9.28 -11.24
C ASN A 256 -6.54 -8.94 -12.63
N VAL A 257 -6.61 -9.94 -13.49
CA VAL A 257 -7.31 -9.89 -14.77
C VAL A 257 -8.51 -10.82 -14.67
N PRO A 258 -9.72 -10.32 -14.36
CA PRO A 258 -10.92 -11.14 -14.33
C PRO A 258 -11.11 -11.86 -15.66
N ALA A 259 -11.55 -13.12 -15.62
CA ALA A 259 -11.89 -13.84 -16.85
C ALA A 259 -13.22 -13.28 -17.39
N PRO A 260 -13.28 -12.85 -18.66
CA PRO A 260 -14.55 -12.49 -19.26
C PRO A 260 -15.48 -13.72 -19.25
N ASP A 261 -16.72 -13.53 -18.85
CA ASP A 261 -17.81 -14.53 -18.89
C ASP A 261 -17.53 -15.86 -18.14
N LYS A 262 -16.53 -15.86 -17.24
CA LYS A 262 -16.16 -17.04 -16.43
C LYS A 262 -15.88 -16.66 -14.98
N THR A 263 -16.03 -17.62 -14.09
CA THR A 263 -15.52 -17.51 -12.73
C THR A 263 -14.00 -17.54 -12.74
N GLY A 264 -13.38 -16.85 -11.76
CA GLY A 264 -11.93 -16.86 -11.63
C GLY A 264 -11.24 -15.63 -12.23
N PHE A 265 -9.93 -15.70 -12.30
CA PHE A 265 -9.07 -14.59 -12.75
C PHE A 265 -7.70 -15.09 -13.19
N ARG A 266 -6.97 -14.23 -13.86
CA ARG A 266 -5.59 -14.46 -14.29
C ARG A 266 -4.64 -13.43 -13.68
N LEU A 267 -3.34 -13.78 -13.60
CA LEU A 267 -2.26 -12.86 -13.28
C LEU A 267 -1.15 -13.02 -14.32
N THR A 268 -0.50 -11.91 -14.65
CA THR A 268 0.73 -11.91 -15.45
C THR A 268 1.91 -11.61 -14.52
N ILE A 269 2.79 -12.60 -14.34
CA ILE A 269 3.92 -12.55 -13.41
C ILE A 269 5.21 -12.59 -14.20
N SER A 270 6.06 -11.55 -14.10
CA SER A 270 7.40 -11.55 -14.70
C SER A 270 8.48 -11.88 -13.68
N ARG A 271 9.59 -12.39 -14.20
CA ARG A 271 10.82 -12.60 -13.45
C ARG A 271 11.42 -11.23 -13.08
N ALA A 272 11.18 -10.79 -11.83
CA ALA A 272 11.63 -9.50 -11.32
C ALA A 272 12.51 -9.63 -10.05
N GLY A 273 12.66 -10.83 -9.51
CA GLY A 273 13.47 -11.14 -8.32
C GLY A 273 13.46 -12.64 -8.03
N ASP A 274 14.04 -13.02 -6.88
CA ASP A 274 14.24 -14.43 -6.50
C ASP A 274 12.92 -15.18 -6.39
N TRP A 275 11.91 -14.58 -5.76
CA TRP A 275 10.61 -15.22 -5.56
C TRP A 275 9.91 -15.50 -6.88
N THR A 276 9.78 -14.48 -7.73
CA THR A 276 9.13 -14.63 -9.05
C THR A 276 9.92 -15.55 -9.96
N GLY A 277 11.26 -15.51 -9.87
CA GLY A 277 12.14 -16.42 -10.58
C GLY A 277 11.90 -17.88 -10.23
N LYS A 278 11.87 -18.20 -8.94
CA LYS A 278 11.55 -19.54 -8.42
C LYS A 278 10.12 -19.95 -8.77
N PHE A 279 9.16 -19.04 -8.64
CA PHE A 279 7.76 -19.31 -8.98
C PHE A 279 7.60 -19.74 -10.44
N ILE A 280 8.23 -19.04 -11.39
CA ILE A 280 8.20 -19.34 -12.82
C ILE A 280 8.90 -20.68 -13.13
N SER A 281 10.02 -20.97 -12.46
CA SER A 281 10.82 -22.18 -12.72
C SER A 281 10.20 -23.43 -12.09
N GLU A 282 9.62 -23.34 -10.90
CA GLU A 282 9.11 -24.48 -10.13
C GLU A 282 7.63 -24.80 -10.42
N LYS A 283 6.86 -23.84 -10.96
CA LYS A 283 5.45 -23.97 -11.31
C LYS A 283 4.61 -24.69 -10.26
N PRO A 284 4.45 -24.12 -9.04
CA PRO A 284 3.72 -24.81 -7.98
C PRO A 284 2.27 -25.05 -8.39
N ASN A 285 1.69 -26.19 -8.02
CA ASN A 285 0.29 -26.55 -8.29
C ASN A 285 -0.69 -25.96 -7.25
N LYS A 286 -0.19 -25.45 -6.14
CA LYS A 286 -0.98 -24.76 -5.08
C LYS A 286 -0.21 -23.57 -4.53
N ILE A 287 -0.93 -22.50 -4.19
CA ILE A 287 -0.39 -21.28 -3.63
C ILE A 287 -1.32 -20.71 -2.56
N TRP A 288 -0.77 -20.00 -1.57
CA TRP A 288 -1.57 -19.24 -0.62
C TRP A 288 -2.00 -17.91 -1.23
N VAL A 289 -3.27 -17.55 -1.04
CA VAL A 289 -3.85 -16.26 -1.45
C VAL A 289 -4.46 -15.55 -0.26
N LYS A 290 -4.34 -14.22 -0.22
CA LYS A 290 -5.16 -13.39 0.66
C LYS A 290 -6.53 -13.23 0.02
N GLY A 291 -7.58 -13.63 0.73
CA GLY A 291 -8.94 -13.66 0.20
C GLY A 291 -9.64 -12.30 0.07
N ILE A 292 -8.92 -11.17 0.16
CA ILE A 292 -9.47 -9.82 0.00
C ILE A 292 -8.69 -9.14 -1.14
N PRO A 293 -9.26 -9.10 -2.36
CA PRO A 293 -8.68 -8.31 -3.45
C PRO A 293 -8.59 -6.83 -3.04
N THR A 294 -7.44 -6.21 -3.30
CA THR A 294 -7.18 -4.83 -2.86
C THR A 294 -7.12 -3.91 -4.08
N ALA A 295 -7.87 -2.81 -4.04
CA ALA A 295 -7.87 -1.78 -5.07
C ALA A 295 -6.46 -1.20 -5.32
N GLY A 296 -6.13 -0.96 -6.58
CA GLY A 296 -4.86 -0.38 -7.01
C GLY A 296 -5.04 0.82 -7.94
N VAL A 297 -3.92 1.40 -8.37
CA VAL A 297 -3.92 2.62 -9.18
C VAL A 297 -4.72 2.52 -10.49
N GLY A 298 -4.87 1.31 -11.05
CA GLY A 298 -5.62 1.12 -12.29
C GLY A 298 -7.05 1.68 -12.23
N ILE A 299 -7.73 1.50 -11.09
CA ILE A 299 -9.14 1.87 -10.92
C ILE A 299 -9.42 3.39 -11.06
N VAL A 300 -8.39 4.23 -11.06
CA VAL A 300 -8.56 5.68 -11.22
C VAL A 300 -9.00 6.08 -12.63
N ASP A 301 -8.92 5.17 -13.61
CA ASP A 301 -9.45 5.40 -14.96
C ASP A 301 -10.95 5.77 -14.94
N LYS A 302 -11.71 5.21 -13.98
CA LYS A 302 -13.15 5.42 -13.82
C LYS A 302 -13.55 6.89 -13.62
N VAL A 303 -12.65 7.73 -13.10
CA VAL A 303 -12.97 9.15 -12.88
C VAL A 303 -12.71 10.02 -14.10
N PHE A 304 -12.17 9.48 -15.20
CA PHE A 304 -11.87 10.21 -16.43
C PHE A 304 -12.77 9.81 -17.58
N LYS A 305 -12.97 10.74 -18.52
CA LYS A 305 -13.76 10.49 -19.74
C LYS A 305 -12.98 9.64 -20.74
N LYS A 306 -11.65 9.84 -20.82
CA LYS A 306 -10.72 9.13 -21.70
C LYS A 306 -9.36 9.01 -21.01
N VAL A 307 -8.73 7.85 -21.08
CA VAL A 307 -7.40 7.63 -20.50
C VAL A 307 -6.43 7.07 -21.51
N PHE A 308 -5.15 7.34 -21.27
CA PHE A 308 -4.08 6.78 -22.05
C PHE A 308 -3.21 5.90 -21.17
N TRP A 309 -3.09 4.62 -21.53
CA TRP A 309 -2.30 3.63 -20.80
C TRP A 309 -0.88 3.53 -21.35
N VAL A 310 0.10 3.56 -20.48
CA VAL A 310 1.51 3.31 -20.79
C VAL A 310 1.99 2.12 -19.98
N ALA A 311 2.34 1.03 -20.65
CA ALA A 311 2.79 -0.20 -20.01
C ALA A 311 4.18 -0.60 -20.51
N THR A 312 5.01 -1.16 -19.62
CA THR A 312 6.23 -1.84 -20.03
C THR A 312 6.30 -3.24 -19.42
N GLY A 313 6.80 -4.21 -20.19
CA GLY A 313 6.89 -5.58 -19.70
C GLY A 313 5.55 -6.10 -19.19
N CYS A 314 5.51 -6.64 -17.96
CA CYS A 314 4.28 -7.09 -17.31
C CYS A 314 3.34 -5.98 -16.82
N GLY A 315 3.65 -4.72 -17.06
CA GLY A 315 2.72 -3.61 -16.83
C GLY A 315 1.43 -3.70 -17.66
N ASN A 316 1.38 -4.57 -18.68
CA ASN A 316 0.16 -4.91 -19.39
C ASN A 316 -0.89 -5.60 -18.49
N GLY A 317 -0.46 -6.39 -17.49
CA GLY A 317 -1.35 -7.09 -16.58
C GLY A 317 -2.33 -6.16 -15.84
N PRO A 318 -1.87 -5.08 -15.16
CA PRO A 318 -2.76 -4.08 -14.57
C PRO A 318 -3.62 -3.30 -15.57
N CYS A 319 -3.18 -3.16 -16.83
CA CYS A 319 -3.96 -2.46 -17.87
C CYS A 319 -5.08 -3.33 -18.47
N LEU A 320 -4.79 -4.60 -18.69
CA LEU A 320 -5.65 -5.53 -19.43
C LEU A 320 -7.11 -5.61 -18.89
N PRO A 321 -7.36 -5.68 -17.56
CA PRO A 321 -8.73 -5.74 -17.06
C PRO A 321 -9.56 -4.52 -17.45
N HIS A 322 -8.97 -3.34 -17.54
CA HIS A 322 -9.65 -2.10 -17.92
C HIS A 322 -9.92 -2.05 -19.44
N LEU A 323 -8.98 -2.61 -20.23
CA LEU A 323 -9.16 -2.74 -21.67
C LEU A 323 -10.27 -3.73 -22.02
N LEU A 324 -10.33 -4.86 -21.31
CA LEU A 324 -11.37 -5.89 -21.49
C LEU A 324 -12.76 -5.37 -21.11
N LEU A 325 -12.89 -4.63 -20.01
CA LEU A 325 -14.17 -4.06 -19.59
C LEU A 325 -14.63 -2.89 -20.46
N ASN A 326 -13.68 -2.14 -21.03
CA ASN A 326 -13.93 -0.98 -21.90
C ASN A 326 -14.93 0.06 -21.32
N GLU A 327 -14.99 0.20 -19.97
CA GLU A 327 -15.86 1.19 -19.30
C GLU A 327 -15.40 2.65 -19.51
N THR A 328 -14.11 2.83 -19.73
CA THR A 328 -13.50 4.12 -20.03
C THR A 328 -12.74 4.03 -21.35
N PRO A 329 -13.13 4.82 -22.37
CA PRO A 329 -12.42 4.87 -23.65
C PRO A 329 -10.92 5.08 -23.43
N SER A 330 -10.12 4.19 -23.99
CA SER A 330 -8.68 4.18 -23.74
C SER A 330 -7.87 3.71 -24.94
N ILE A 331 -6.59 4.06 -24.96
CA ILE A 331 -5.59 3.48 -25.86
C ILE A 331 -4.40 3.02 -25.01
N LEU A 332 -3.76 1.93 -25.45
CA LEU A 332 -2.57 1.35 -24.82
C LEU A 332 -1.32 1.58 -25.66
N ILE A 333 -0.24 2.04 -25.02
CA ILE A 333 1.12 1.76 -25.46
C ILE A 333 1.71 0.68 -24.57
N TRP A 334 2.16 -0.41 -25.17
CA TRP A 334 2.86 -1.48 -24.48
C TRP A 334 4.24 -1.71 -25.09
N SER A 335 5.30 -1.37 -24.36
CA SER A 335 6.68 -1.56 -24.78
C SER A 335 7.30 -2.77 -24.08
N THR A 336 7.74 -3.76 -24.85
CA THR A 336 8.34 -4.98 -24.33
C THR A 336 9.27 -5.63 -25.35
N ARG A 337 10.04 -6.62 -24.91
CA ARG A 337 10.89 -7.44 -25.80
C ARG A 337 10.04 -8.50 -26.48
N SER A 338 10.20 -8.70 -27.77
CA SER A 338 9.60 -9.79 -28.55
C SER A 338 8.25 -10.23 -27.97
N PRO A 339 7.18 -9.41 -28.07
CA PRO A 339 5.94 -9.58 -27.32
C PRO A 339 5.34 -10.99 -27.46
N GLU A 340 5.22 -11.52 -28.66
CA GLU A 340 4.65 -12.84 -28.93
C GLU A 340 5.53 -13.96 -28.34
N LYS A 341 6.84 -13.86 -28.46
CA LYS A 341 7.79 -14.85 -27.91
C LYS A 341 7.82 -14.82 -26.38
N THR A 342 7.67 -13.63 -25.78
CA THR A 342 7.82 -13.44 -24.33
C THR A 342 6.51 -13.76 -23.58
N TYR A 343 5.37 -13.32 -24.11
CA TYR A 343 4.07 -13.39 -23.44
C TYR A 343 3.09 -14.39 -24.07
N GLY A 344 3.45 -14.97 -25.22
CA GLY A 344 2.60 -15.86 -26.03
C GLY A 344 1.70 -15.08 -27.00
N GLU A 345 1.47 -15.68 -28.15
CA GLU A 345 0.62 -15.11 -29.21
C GLU A 345 -0.82 -14.86 -28.74
N ALA A 346 -1.36 -15.77 -27.90
CA ALA A 346 -2.73 -15.66 -27.38
C ALA A 346 -2.97 -14.36 -26.64
N LEU A 347 -2.07 -13.95 -25.72
CA LEU A 347 -2.19 -12.71 -24.97
C LEU A 347 -2.03 -11.48 -25.87
N VAL A 348 -1.08 -11.52 -26.81
CA VAL A 348 -0.86 -10.41 -27.75
C VAL A 348 -2.07 -10.22 -28.66
N ASN A 349 -2.64 -11.30 -29.18
CA ASN A 349 -3.85 -11.25 -29.99
C ASN A 349 -5.08 -10.79 -29.19
N GLU A 350 -5.23 -11.22 -27.94
CA GLU A 350 -6.27 -10.71 -27.05
C GLU A 350 -6.19 -9.18 -26.90
N ILE A 351 -4.98 -8.63 -26.67
CA ILE A 351 -4.77 -7.17 -26.58
C ILE A 351 -5.11 -6.49 -27.91
N LYS A 352 -4.66 -7.03 -29.04
CA LYS A 352 -4.96 -6.48 -30.38
C LYS A 352 -6.45 -6.48 -30.70
N ASN A 353 -7.17 -7.53 -30.28
CA ASN A 353 -8.61 -7.66 -30.48
C ASN A 353 -9.42 -6.64 -29.68
N VAL A 354 -9.08 -6.42 -28.38
CA VAL A 354 -9.80 -5.45 -27.54
C VAL A 354 -9.33 -4.02 -27.75
N GLN A 355 -8.13 -3.84 -28.28
CA GLN A 355 -7.50 -2.54 -28.56
C GLN A 355 -6.83 -2.55 -29.94
N PRO A 356 -7.59 -2.49 -31.05
CA PRO A 356 -7.01 -2.50 -32.42
C PRO A 356 -5.99 -1.38 -32.65
N ASN A 357 -6.14 -0.26 -31.95
CA ASN A 357 -5.24 0.90 -32.04
C ASN A 357 -4.11 0.86 -30.97
N ALA A 358 -3.90 -0.25 -30.28
CA ALA A 358 -2.80 -0.38 -29.33
C ALA A 358 -1.46 -0.29 -30.05
N ILE A 359 -0.54 0.47 -29.46
CA ILE A 359 0.85 0.57 -29.93
C ILE A 359 1.67 -0.47 -29.17
N ILE A 360 1.90 -1.62 -29.80
CA ILE A 360 2.76 -2.68 -29.25
C ILE A 360 4.17 -2.47 -29.79
N TRP A 361 5.06 -1.96 -28.92
CA TRP A 361 6.41 -1.60 -29.28
C TRP A 361 7.39 -2.72 -28.95
N ASN A 362 7.91 -3.40 -29.98
CA ASN A 362 8.94 -4.42 -29.82
C ASN A 362 10.32 -3.76 -29.65
N THR A 363 10.88 -3.88 -28.43
CA THR A 363 12.16 -3.23 -28.11
C THR A 363 13.36 -3.98 -28.71
N ASP A 364 13.22 -5.23 -29.14
CA ASP A 364 14.30 -5.96 -29.80
C ASP A 364 14.45 -5.53 -31.27
N GLU A 365 13.36 -5.06 -31.90
CA GLU A 365 13.36 -4.57 -33.28
C GLU A 365 13.65 -3.07 -33.36
N HIS A 366 13.02 -2.29 -32.47
CA HIS A 366 13.02 -0.81 -32.59
C HIS A 366 13.81 -0.11 -31.47
N GLY A 367 14.48 -0.87 -30.60
CA GLY A 367 15.15 -0.32 -29.43
C GLY A 367 14.19 0.22 -28.37
N LYS A 368 14.71 0.78 -27.29
CA LYS A 368 13.89 1.35 -26.20
C LYS A 368 13.31 2.70 -26.63
N PRO A 369 11.96 2.88 -26.57
CA PRO A 369 11.35 4.15 -26.95
C PRO A 369 11.58 5.23 -25.89
N ASP A 370 11.55 6.50 -26.31
CA ASP A 370 11.31 7.61 -25.39
C ASP A 370 9.81 7.60 -25.00
N LEU A 371 9.51 6.91 -23.90
CA LEU A 371 8.14 6.76 -23.42
C LEU A 371 7.48 8.09 -23.06
N VAL A 372 8.25 9.11 -22.66
CA VAL A 372 7.68 10.43 -22.34
C VAL A 372 7.19 11.11 -23.62
N LYS A 373 8.02 11.12 -24.65
CA LYS A 373 7.68 11.72 -25.96
C LYS A 373 6.53 10.98 -26.63
N LEU A 374 6.58 9.64 -26.59
CA LEU A 374 5.56 8.79 -27.21
C LEU A 374 4.21 8.93 -26.47
N ALA A 375 4.22 8.90 -25.13
CA ALA A 375 3.02 9.09 -24.34
C ALA A 375 2.41 10.49 -24.52
N TYR A 376 3.23 11.53 -24.60
CA TYR A 376 2.75 12.89 -24.81
C TYR A 376 2.07 13.07 -26.18
N LYS A 377 2.71 12.54 -27.24
CA LYS A 377 2.14 12.55 -28.59
C LYS A 377 0.80 11.85 -28.64
N ALA A 378 0.77 10.60 -28.20
CA ALA A 378 -0.43 9.78 -28.22
C ALA A 378 -1.56 10.31 -27.31
N TYR A 379 -1.21 10.89 -26.16
CA TYR A 379 -2.18 11.60 -25.31
C TYR A 379 -2.86 12.74 -26.08
N LYS A 380 -2.10 13.52 -26.83
CA LYS A 380 -2.61 14.62 -27.67
C LYS A 380 -3.49 14.11 -28.81
N ASP A 381 -3.01 13.12 -29.54
CA ASP A 381 -3.68 12.57 -30.72
C ASP A 381 -5.03 11.91 -30.32
N PHE A 382 -5.06 11.23 -29.16
CA PHE A 382 -6.28 10.61 -28.63
C PHE A 382 -7.20 11.59 -27.89
N ASN A 383 -6.72 12.78 -27.57
CA ASN A 383 -7.43 13.75 -26.71
C ASN A 383 -7.85 13.12 -25.36
N ALA A 384 -6.91 12.47 -24.70
CA ALA A 384 -7.12 11.87 -23.37
C ALA A 384 -7.24 12.94 -22.27
N GLU A 385 -7.88 12.61 -21.16
CA GLU A 385 -7.91 13.48 -19.95
C GLU A 385 -6.77 13.14 -18.99
N ALA A 386 -6.29 11.89 -19.02
CA ALA A 386 -5.24 11.45 -18.11
C ALA A 386 -4.34 10.38 -18.74
N VAL A 387 -3.13 10.24 -18.19
CA VAL A 387 -2.15 9.19 -18.50
C VAL A 387 -1.99 8.28 -17.29
N ILE A 388 -2.06 6.96 -17.49
CA ILE A 388 -1.80 5.97 -16.44
C ILE A 388 -0.59 5.13 -16.88
N CYS A 389 0.49 5.19 -16.09
CA CYS A 389 1.75 4.52 -16.41
C CYS A 389 2.02 3.36 -15.46
N ILE A 390 2.13 2.16 -16.00
CA ILE A 390 2.49 0.93 -15.29
C ILE A 390 3.80 0.40 -15.83
N SER A 391 4.87 0.70 -15.10
CA SER A 391 6.23 0.34 -15.49
C SER A 391 7.09 0.14 -14.23
N ASN A 392 8.40 -0.07 -14.39
CA ASN A 392 9.32 -0.01 -13.26
C ASN A 392 9.34 1.40 -12.62
N GLN A 393 9.86 1.51 -11.40
CA GLN A 393 9.84 2.73 -10.61
C GLN A 393 10.39 3.94 -11.36
N SER A 394 11.57 3.81 -11.94
CA SER A 394 12.26 4.93 -12.62
C SER A 394 11.47 5.45 -13.82
N LEU A 395 10.97 4.56 -14.68
CA LEU A 395 10.19 4.94 -15.85
C LEU A 395 8.81 5.48 -15.47
N THR A 396 8.13 4.87 -14.51
CA THR A 396 6.84 5.37 -14.00
C THR A 396 6.99 6.79 -13.46
N GLN A 397 7.98 7.03 -12.61
CA GLN A 397 8.25 8.36 -12.07
C GLN A 397 8.62 9.35 -13.18
N LYS A 398 9.44 8.95 -14.15
CA LYS A 398 9.82 9.79 -15.29
C LYS A 398 8.61 10.20 -16.12
N VAL A 399 7.74 9.26 -16.50
CA VAL A 399 6.54 9.56 -17.31
C VAL A 399 5.57 10.42 -16.51
N VAL A 400 5.21 10.01 -15.29
CA VAL A 400 4.24 10.74 -14.44
C VAL A 400 4.72 12.17 -14.17
N HIS A 401 5.98 12.34 -13.76
CA HIS A 401 6.53 13.67 -13.47
C HIS A 401 6.52 14.59 -14.71
N ASN A 402 6.94 14.07 -15.86
CA ASN A 402 6.98 14.86 -17.08
C ASN A 402 5.59 15.23 -17.61
N MET A 403 4.57 14.36 -17.43
CA MET A 403 3.19 14.69 -17.77
C MET A 403 2.62 15.74 -16.81
N GLU A 404 2.80 15.55 -15.50
CA GLU A 404 2.32 16.50 -14.48
C GLU A 404 2.97 17.88 -14.61
N TYR A 405 4.26 17.95 -14.99
CA TYR A 405 4.95 19.20 -15.24
C TYR A 405 4.32 19.99 -16.41
N ARG A 406 3.72 19.29 -17.37
CA ARG A 406 2.96 19.88 -18.50
C ARG A 406 1.49 20.13 -18.18
N GLY A 407 1.07 20.00 -16.92
CA GLY A 407 -0.32 20.17 -16.49
C GLY A 407 -1.23 18.98 -16.79
N ILE A 408 -0.71 17.89 -17.37
CA ILE A 408 -1.47 16.70 -17.73
C ILE A 408 -1.65 15.83 -16.48
N PRO A 409 -2.89 15.43 -16.12
CA PRO A 409 -3.12 14.46 -15.05
C PRO A 409 -2.40 13.14 -15.36
N ALA A 410 -1.51 12.71 -14.47
CA ALA A 410 -0.77 11.47 -14.66
C ALA A 410 -0.68 10.65 -13.37
N TYR A 411 -0.80 9.34 -13.51
CA TYR A 411 -0.86 8.38 -12.43
C TYR A 411 0.02 7.18 -12.74
N GLY A 412 0.47 6.49 -11.72
CA GLY A 412 1.30 5.32 -11.93
C GLY A 412 1.44 4.48 -10.68
N ALA A 413 1.92 3.26 -10.83
CA ALA A 413 2.19 2.39 -9.69
C ALA A 413 3.10 3.11 -8.70
N ILE A 414 2.77 2.99 -7.41
CA ILE A 414 3.61 3.52 -6.34
C ILE A 414 4.54 2.44 -5.82
N TRP A 415 5.74 2.86 -5.48
CA TRP A 415 6.81 2.00 -4.97
C TRP A 415 7.19 2.37 -3.53
N ASP A 416 6.35 3.22 -2.91
CA ASP A 416 6.59 3.80 -1.59
C ASP A 416 5.91 3.02 -0.45
N SER A 417 5.23 1.93 -0.79
CA SER A 417 4.46 1.11 0.16
C SER A 417 5.06 -0.26 0.39
#